data_a3d59be3473d96144c5d09b0650542ad
#
_entry.id   a3d59be3473d96144c5d09b0650542ad
#
_cell.length_a   1.000
_cell.length_b   1.000
_cell.length_c   1.000
_cell.angle_alpha   90.00
_cell.angle_beta   90.00
_cell.angle_gamma   90.00
#
_symmetry.space_group_name_H-M   'P 1'
#
loop_
_entity.id
_entity.type
_entity.pdbx_description
1 polymer ?
#
loop_
_entity_poly.entity_id
_entity_poly.type
_entity_poly.pdbx_seq_one_letter_code
_entity_poly.pdbx_strand_id
1 'polypeptide(L)'
;MGWGKYVAGALLIAAVTHIAAVHAIPRVLMNVAIERLGAGGLNVWQLADRVTEDSRQIVRPSPDFAYSACVYDLSDGPMLITATPWNSYWSLSLYSANSDNYYVIDDREARYGAEVTLVRRGARHPEGASTVVESPSTRGIALIRRLAPSPATYAAAADVARRDLCESISRLAG
;
A
#
# COMPACT_ATOMS: atom_id res chain seq x y z
N MET A 1 42.91 -30.86 -15.16
CA MET A 1 41.42 -30.77 -15.04
C MET A 1 41.06 -29.38 -14.63
N GLY A 2 40.41 -28.58 -15.51
CA GLY A 2 40.30 -27.15 -15.33
C GLY A 2 39.25 -26.73 -14.28
N TRP A 3 39.67 -25.98 -13.31
CA TRP A 3 38.83 -25.29 -12.30
C TRP A 3 37.76 -24.40 -12.93
N GLY A 4 37.96 -24.00 -14.21
CA GLY A 4 37.03 -23.11 -14.94
C GLY A 4 35.57 -23.60 -15.00
N LYS A 5 35.34 -24.92 -15.13
CA LYS A 5 33.99 -25.50 -15.15
C LYS A 5 33.26 -25.36 -13.79
N TYR A 6 33.99 -25.45 -12.68
CA TYR A 6 33.42 -25.29 -11.35
C TYR A 6 33.11 -23.82 -11.05
N VAL A 7 33.99 -22.92 -11.48
CA VAL A 7 33.76 -21.47 -11.36
C VAL A 7 32.55 -21.06 -12.22
N ALA A 8 32.46 -21.51 -13.46
CA ALA A 8 31.34 -21.25 -14.34
C ALA A 8 30.03 -21.81 -13.76
N GLY A 9 30.05 -23.02 -13.23
CA GLY A 9 28.87 -23.60 -12.54
C GLY A 9 28.43 -22.80 -11.31
N ALA A 10 29.39 -22.40 -10.47
CA ALA A 10 29.10 -21.58 -9.29
C ALA A 10 28.50 -20.22 -9.65
N LEU A 11 29.03 -19.55 -10.67
CA LEU A 11 28.50 -18.27 -11.16
C LEU A 11 27.09 -18.42 -11.73
N LEU A 12 26.82 -19.50 -12.47
CA LEU A 12 25.49 -19.79 -13.01
C LEU A 12 24.47 -19.98 -11.87
N ILE A 13 24.81 -20.81 -10.88
CA ILE A 13 23.94 -21.06 -9.72
C ILE A 13 23.70 -19.74 -8.96
N ALA A 14 24.76 -18.95 -8.72
CA ALA A 14 24.63 -17.67 -8.04
C ALA A 14 23.70 -16.71 -8.81
N ALA A 15 23.84 -16.61 -10.13
CA ALA A 15 22.99 -15.78 -10.97
C ALA A 15 21.52 -16.22 -10.93
N VAL A 16 21.26 -17.53 -11.08
CA VAL A 16 19.89 -18.07 -11.01
C VAL A 16 19.26 -17.84 -9.64
N THR A 17 20.02 -18.11 -8.57
CA THR A 17 19.52 -17.88 -7.19
C THR A 17 19.25 -16.40 -6.94
N HIS A 18 20.14 -15.52 -7.40
CA HIS A 18 19.96 -14.08 -7.26
C HIS A 18 18.68 -13.59 -7.98
N ILE A 19 18.49 -13.99 -9.24
CA ILE A 19 17.29 -13.63 -10.02
C ILE A 19 16.04 -14.16 -9.33
N ALA A 20 16.05 -15.42 -8.91
CA ALA A 20 14.92 -16.02 -8.21
C ALA A 20 14.59 -15.25 -6.90
N ALA A 21 15.60 -14.91 -6.09
CA ALA A 21 15.42 -14.18 -4.84
C ALA A 21 14.85 -12.77 -5.07
N VAL A 22 15.40 -12.01 -6.01
CA VAL A 22 14.93 -10.65 -6.34
C VAL A 22 13.46 -10.63 -6.75
N HIS A 23 12.98 -11.66 -7.43
CA HIS A 23 11.59 -11.74 -7.86
C HIS A 23 10.66 -12.37 -6.81
N ALA A 24 11.14 -13.32 -6.02
CA ALA A 24 10.32 -14.03 -5.04
C ALA A 24 10.14 -13.25 -3.74
N ILE A 25 11.21 -12.67 -3.19
CA ILE A 25 11.18 -12.02 -1.88
C ILE A 25 10.13 -10.90 -1.79
N PRO A 26 10.03 -9.93 -2.73
CA PRO A 26 9.04 -8.87 -2.63
C PRO A 26 7.60 -9.41 -2.66
N ARG A 27 7.32 -10.42 -3.48
CA ARG A 27 6.00 -11.05 -3.57
C ARG A 27 5.62 -11.78 -2.28
N VAL A 28 6.55 -12.54 -1.71
CA VAL A 28 6.32 -13.26 -0.46
C VAL A 28 6.06 -12.28 0.68
N LEU A 29 6.88 -11.23 0.81
CA LEU A 29 6.70 -10.21 1.84
C LEU A 29 5.37 -9.46 1.68
N MET A 30 4.99 -9.13 0.44
CA MET A 30 3.70 -8.46 0.20
C MET A 30 2.52 -9.39 0.50
N ASN A 31 2.59 -10.65 0.17
CA ASN A 31 1.54 -11.62 0.54
C ASN A 31 1.38 -11.72 2.05
N VAL A 32 2.47 -11.81 2.80
CA VAL A 32 2.45 -11.79 4.28
C VAL A 32 1.84 -10.49 4.81
N ALA A 33 2.15 -9.34 4.19
CA ALA A 33 1.58 -8.05 4.57
C ALA A 33 0.06 -8.01 4.28
N ILE A 34 -0.36 -8.47 3.11
CA ILE A 34 -1.78 -8.57 2.71
C ILE A 34 -2.56 -9.49 3.67
N GLU A 35 -2.01 -10.64 4.02
CA GLU A 35 -2.66 -11.57 4.96
C GLU A 35 -2.79 -10.97 6.36
N ARG A 36 -1.72 -10.37 6.89
CA ARG A 36 -1.73 -9.80 8.25
C ARG A 36 -2.63 -8.57 8.37
N LEU A 37 -2.51 -7.63 7.43
CA LEU A 37 -3.34 -6.42 7.43
C LEU A 37 -4.77 -6.73 7.01
N GLY A 38 -4.99 -7.68 6.09
CA GLY A 38 -6.32 -8.10 5.65
C GLY A 38 -7.12 -8.88 6.71
N ALA A 39 -6.49 -9.35 7.78
CA ALA A 39 -7.18 -10.00 8.90
C ALA A 39 -8.21 -9.08 9.59
N GLY A 40 -8.01 -7.76 9.56
CA GLY A 40 -8.97 -6.77 10.04
C GLY A 40 -10.08 -6.42 9.05
N GLY A 41 -10.06 -6.99 7.85
CA GLY A 41 -11.02 -6.76 6.77
C GLY A 41 -10.37 -6.30 5.47
N LEU A 42 -11.00 -6.66 4.34
CA LEU A 42 -10.63 -6.15 3.02
C LEU A 42 -11.47 -4.91 2.70
N ASN A 43 -10.91 -4.02 1.89
CA ASN A 43 -11.61 -2.83 1.41
C ASN A 43 -12.09 -1.91 2.56
N VAL A 44 -11.27 -1.79 3.61
CA VAL A 44 -11.53 -0.92 4.76
C VAL A 44 -10.22 -0.36 5.30
N TRP A 45 -10.21 0.92 5.66
CA TRP A 45 -9.05 1.51 6.32
C TRP A 45 -8.88 0.99 7.75
N GLN A 46 -7.66 0.64 8.08
CA GLN A 46 -7.23 0.26 9.42
C GLN A 46 -6.11 1.19 9.86
N LEU A 47 -6.36 1.93 10.93
CA LEU A 47 -5.33 2.73 11.57
C LEU A 47 -4.47 1.81 12.45
N ALA A 48 -3.17 1.79 12.21
CA ALA A 48 -2.22 1.09 13.07
C ALA A 48 -2.06 1.82 14.40
N ASP A 49 -1.83 1.10 15.48
CA ASP A 49 -1.47 1.67 16.77
C ASP A 49 -0.22 2.55 16.64
N ARG A 50 -0.08 3.50 17.58
CA ARG A 50 1.09 4.36 17.61
C ARG A 50 2.36 3.51 17.66
N VAL A 51 3.31 3.83 16.76
CA VAL A 51 4.57 3.08 16.63
C VAL A 51 5.37 3.14 17.93
N THR A 52 5.81 1.97 18.37
CA THR A 52 6.72 1.75 19.50
C THR A 52 7.97 1.01 19.03
N GLU A 53 8.93 0.77 19.94
CA GLU A 53 10.12 -0.03 19.66
C GLU A 53 9.81 -1.47 19.24
N ASP A 54 8.65 -2.01 19.65
CA ASP A 54 8.19 -3.37 19.33
C ASP A 54 7.45 -3.47 17.99
N SER A 55 7.17 -2.34 17.34
CA SER A 55 6.44 -2.28 16.06
C SER A 55 7.32 -2.73 14.89
N ARG A 56 7.56 -4.06 14.77
CA ARG A 56 8.47 -4.67 13.76
C ARG A 56 7.86 -5.85 13.02
N GLN A 57 6.54 -5.91 12.90
CA GLN A 57 5.87 -7.11 12.38
C GLN A 57 6.09 -7.34 10.87
N ILE A 58 6.21 -6.30 10.07
CA ILE A 58 6.42 -6.38 8.62
C ILE A 58 7.68 -5.61 8.25
N VAL A 59 7.71 -4.32 8.56
CA VAL A 59 8.83 -3.40 8.37
C VAL A 59 8.99 -2.58 9.65
N ARG A 60 10.10 -1.87 9.79
CA ARG A 60 10.29 -0.94 10.89
C ARG A 60 9.68 0.42 10.53
N PRO A 61 8.48 0.76 11.03
CA PRO A 61 7.87 2.06 10.75
C PRO A 61 8.57 3.18 11.50
N SER A 62 8.41 4.43 11.02
CA SER A 62 8.88 5.61 11.75
C SER A 62 7.93 5.94 12.90
N PRO A 63 8.43 6.28 14.10
CA PRO A 63 7.59 6.66 15.25
C PRO A 63 6.89 8.01 15.08
N ASP A 64 7.31 8.79 14.07
CA ASP A 64 6.77 10.14 13.82
C ASP A 64 5.53 10.14 12.93
N PHE A 65 5.07 8.99 12.48
CA PHE A 65 3.91 8.89 11.59
C PHE A 65 2.76 8.06 12.19
N ALA A 66 1.55 8.53 11.95
CA ALA A 66 0.35 7.70 11.99
C ALA A 66 0.18 7.00 10.64
N TYR A 67 -0.04 5.70 10.66
CA TYR A 67 -0.19 4.85 9.48
C TYR A 67 -1.60 4.31 9.39
N SER A 68 -2.28 4.53 8.26
CA SER A 68 -3.51 3.84 7.91
C SER A 68 -3.26 2.96 6.70
N ALA A 69 -3.64 1.69 6.77
CA ALA A 69 -3.52 0.75 5.68
C ALA A 69 -4.90 0.21 5.27
N CYS A 70 -5.11 0.06 3.97
CA CYS A 70 -6.26 -0.65 3.41
C CYS A 70 -5.74 -1.73 2.47
N VAL A 71 -6.07 -2.99 2.74
CA VAL A 71 -5.88 -4.06 1.77
C VAL A 71 -7.04 -4.01 0.79
N TYR A 72 -6.76 -3.53 -0.42
CA TYR A 72 -7.76 -3.46 -1.47
C TYR A 72 -7.88 -4.79 -2.23
N ASP A 73 -9.12 -5.12 -2.64
CA ASP A 73 -9.43 -6.23 -3.55
C ASP A 73 -10.39 -5.73 -4.63
N LEU A 74 -9.93 -5.78 -5.89
CA LEU A 74 -10.64 -5.33 -7.07
C LEU A 74 -11.41 -6.46 -7.78
N SER A 75 -11.59 -7.61 -7.12
CA SER A 75 -12.32 -8.76 -7.70
C SER A 75 -13.77 -8.40 -8.01
N ASP A 76 -14.39 -7.58 -7.17
CA ASP A 76 -15.81 -7.18 -7.27
C ASP A 76 -16.00 -5.85 -8.02
N GLY A 77 -14.94 -5.27 -8.56
CA GLY A 77 -15.00 -4.03 -9.35
C GLY A 77 -14.15 -2.89 -8.84
N PRO A 78 -14.40 -1.67 -9.35
CA PRO A 78 -13.68 -0.46 -8.97
C PRO A 78 -13.87 -0.09 -7.50
N MET A 79 -12.87 0.61 -6.94
CA MET A 79 -12.90 1.09 -5.56
C MET A 79 -12.70 2.60 -5.50
N LEU A 80 -13.35 3.22 -4.53
CA LEU A 80 -13.09 4.59 -4.11
C LEU A 80 -12.12 4.58 -2.94
N ILE A 81 -11.00 5.28 -3.10
CA ILE A 81 -9.99 5.48 -2.06
C ILE A 81 -9.87 6.98 -1.82
N THR A 82 -10.15 7.41 -0.60
CA THR A 82 -9.98 8.83 -0.24
C THR A 82 -8.96 8.98 0.89
N ALA A 83 -8.29 10.12 0.91
CA ALA A 83 -7.44 10.56 1.99
C ALA A 83 -7.84 11.97 2.38
N THR A 84 -8.39 12.13 3.58
CA THR A 84 -8.74 13.43 4.16
C THR A 84 -7.48 14.27 4.37
N PRO A 85 -7.49 15.58 4.03
CA PRO A 85 -6.33 16.43 4.20
C PRO A 85 -5.88 16.51 5.65
N TRP A 86 -4.58 16.72 5.85
CA TRP A 86 -3.92 16.84 7.14
C TRP A 86 -3.15 18.17 7.20
N ASN A 87 -3.06 18.80 8.37
CA ASN A 87 -2.44 20.12 8.54
C ASN A 87 -0.91 20.12 8.44
N SER A 88 -0.30 18.96 8.25
CA SER A 88 1.13 18.77 8.10
C SER A 88 1.36 17.76 6.97
N TYR A 89 2.59 17.28 6.79
CA TYR A 89 2.90 16.28 5.75
C TYR A 89 1.98 15.06 5.84
N TRP A 90 1.43 14.67 4.71
CA TRP A 90 0.74 13.40 4.51
C TRP A 90 0.98 12.89 3.10
N SER A 91 0.82 11.59 2.92
CA SER A 91 0.87 10.96 1.60
C SER A 91 -0.04 9.75 1.52
N LEU A 92 -0.63 9.53 0.35
CA LEU A 92 -1.30 8.31 -0.05
C LEU A 92 -0.42 7.57 -1.05
N SER A 93 -0.13 6.31 -0.79
CA SER A 93 0.68 5.44 -1.66
C SER A 93 -0.06 4.15 -1.97
N LEU A 94 -0.01 3.70 -3.22
CA LEU A 94 -0.62 2.43 -3.65
C LEU A 94 0.47 1.44 -4.04
N TYR A 95 0.39 0.24 -3.48
CA TYR A 95 1.34 -0.85 -3.68
C TYR A 95 0.64 -2.05 -4.31
N SER A 96 1.26 -2.63 -5.32
CA SER A 96 0.79 -3.85 -5.97
C SER A 96 1.24 -5.12 -5.25
N ALA A 97 0.73 -6.28 -5.66
CA ALA A 97 1.04 -7.58 -5.06
C ALA A 97 2.52 -8.00 -5.14
N ASN A 98 3.33 -7.34 -5.97
CA ASN A 98 4.78 -7.55 -6.06
C ASN A 98 5.61 -6.50 -5.30
N SER A 99 4.98 -5.71 -4.43
CA SER A 99 5.56 -4.61 -3.63
C SER A 99 5.92 -3.34 -4.41
N ASP A 100 5.60 -3.25 -5.71
CA ASP A 100 5.85 -2.03 -6.46
C ASP A 100 4.93 -0.90 -5.99
N ASN A 101 5.49 0.26 -5.67
CA ASN A 101 4.74 1.49 -5.49
C ASN A 101 4.45 2.07 -6.88
N TYR A 102 3.20 2.00 -7.32
CA TYR A 102 2.80 2.43 -8.67
C TYR A 102 2.05 3.76 -8.69
N TYR A 103 1.66 4.28 -7.54
CA TYR A 103 1.02 5.58 -7.40
C TYR A 103 1.33 6.20 -6.03
N VAL A 104 1.62 7.48 -6.03
CA VAL A 104 1.79 8.28 -4.81
C VAL A 104 1.26 9.69 -5.06
N ILE A 105 0.61 10.25 -4.05
CA ILE A 105 0.21 11.66 -4.00
C ILE A 105 0.43 12.18 -2.58
N ASP A 106 0.81 13.44 -2.43
CA ASP A 106 1.10 14.04 -1.13
C ASP A 106 0.35 15.38 -0.92
N ASP A 107 0.59 16.02 0.22
CA ASP A 107 -0.01 17.27 0.65
C ASP A 107 0.28 18.46 -0.28
N ARG A 108 1.34 18.40 -1.08
CA ARG A 108 1.71 19.46 -2.03
C ARG A 108 0.85 19.42 -3.28
N GLU A 109 0.55 18.22 -3.77
CA GLU A 109 -0.26 17.99 -4.96
C GLU A 109 -1.76 17.99 -4.63
N ALA A 110 -2.16 17.48 -3.45
CA ALA A 110 -3.54 17.31 -3.04
C ALA A 110 -3.87 18.08 -1.75
N ARG A 111 -3.80 19.41 -1.79
CA ARG A 111 -4.03 20.28 -0.63
C ARG A 111 -5.38 20.09 0.06
N TYR A 112 -6.39 19.66 -0.68
CA TYR A 112 -7.76 19.47 -0.19
C TYR A 112 -8.10 18.01 0.07
N GLY A 113 -7.09 17.14 0.09
CA GLY A 113 -7.23 15.70 0.19
C GLY A 113 -7.17 15.03 -1.18
N ALA A 114 -7.08 13.70 -1.17
CA ALA A 114 -7.05 12.89 -2.39
C ALA A 114 -8.33 12.08 -2.52
N GLU A 115 -8.82 11.97 -3.76
CA GLU A 115 -9.87 11.06 -4.19
C GLU A 115 -9.39 10.30 -5.41
N VAL A 116 -9.32 8.98 -5.30
CA VAL A 116 -8.81 8.09 -6.33
C VAL A 116 -9.81 6.97 -6.58
N THR A 117 -10.23 6.85 -7.83
CA THR A 117 -10.94 5.67 -8.31
C THR A 117 -9.92 4.64 -8.77
N LEU A 118 -9.77 3.58 -7.99
CA LEU A 118 -8.85 2.48 -8.28
C LEU A 118 -9.55 1.43 -9.12
N VAL A 119 -8.98 1.10 -10.28
CA VAL A 119 -9.47 0.07 -11.19
C VAL A 119 -8.39 -0.97 -11.47
N ARG A 120 -8.77 -2.18 -11.84
CA ARG A 120 -7.81 -3.16 -12.33
C ARG A 120 -7.33 -2.76 -13.71
N ARG A 121 -6.05 -2.92 -14.00
CA ARG A 121 -5.47 -2.64 -15.32
C ARG A 121 -6.28 -3.27 -16.45
N GLY A 122 -6.65 -2.46 -17.43
CA GLY A 122 -7.47 -2.84 -18.58
C GLY A 122 -8.96 -3.00 -18.27
N ALA A 123 -9.43 -2.66 -17.08
CA ALA A 123 -10.86 -2.58 -16.77
C ALA A 123 -11.46 -1.28 -17.33
N ARG A 124 -12.80 -1.29 -17.52
CA ARG A 124 -13.52 -0.07 -17.92
C ARG A 124 -13.45 0.96 -16.81
N HIS A 125 -13.17 2.21 -17.16
CA HIS A 125 -13.19 3.32 -16.21
C HIS A 125 -14.64 3.72 -15.90
N PRO A 126 -14.99 3.93 -14.62
CA PRO A 126 -16.29 4.47 -14.25
C PRO A 126 -16.50 5.88 -14.79
N GLU A 127 -17.72 6.16 -15.26
CA GLU A 127 -18.09 7.49 -15.73
C GLU A 127 -18.10 8.48 -14.56
N GLY A 128 -17.59 9.70 -14.78
CA GLY A 128 -17.56 10.77 -13.77
C GLY A 128 -16.44 10.66 -12.73
N ALA A 129 -15.56 9.66 -12.80
CA ALA A 129 -14.41 9.57 -11.90
C ALA A 129 -13.40 10.70 -12.16
N SER A 130 -13.02 11.44 -11.09
CA SER A 130 -12.09 12.58 -11.19
C SER A 130 -10.65 12.15 -11.41
N THR A 131 -10.18 11.13 -10.70
CA THR A 131 -8.83 10.59 -10.80
C THR A 131 -8.91 9.07 -10.87
N VAL A 132 -8.59 8.49 -12.04
CA VAL A 132 -8.57 7.04 -12.21
C VAL A 132 -7.14 6.54 -12.18
N VAL A 133 -6.87 5.55 -11.32
CA VAL A 133 -5.57 4.88 -11.22
C VAL A 133 -5.74 3.39 -11.51
N GLU A 134 -4.90 2.88 -12.42
CA GLU A 134 -4.91 1.46 -12.78
C GLU A 134 -3.95 0.65 -11.91
N SER A 135 -4.49 -0.29 -11.15
CA SER A 135 -3.69 -1.24 -10.38
C SER A 135 -3.13 -2.35 -11.29
N PRO A 136 -1.83 -2.66 -11.21
CA PRO A 136 -1.23 -3.79 -11.94
C PRO A 136 -1.63 -5.16 -11.38
N SER A 137 -2.27 -5.22 -10.22
CA SER A 137 -2.71 -6.46 -9.55
C SER A 137 -4.13 -6.32 -9.02
N THR A 138 -4.81 -7.46 -8.83
CA THR A 138 -6.19 -7.49 -8.28
C THR A 138 -6.21 -7.10 -6.81
N ARG A 139 -5.15 -7.47 -6.05
CA ARG A 139 -4.97 -7.14 -4.64
C ARG A 139 -3.70 -6.34 -4.43
N GLY A 140 -3.71 -5.53 -3.39
CA GLY A 140 -2.55 -4.78 -2.95
C GLY A 140 -2.86 -3.98 -1.69
N ILE A 141 -2.04 -2.98 -1.40
CA ILE A 141 -2.17 -2.17 -0.20
C ILE A 141 -2.20 -0.70 -0.58
N ALA A 142 -3.21 0.02 -0.08
CA ALA A 142 -3.21 1.46 0.00
C ALA A 142 -2.69 1.87 1.39
N LEU A 143 -1.79 2.83 1.45
CA LEU A 143 -1.15 3.28 2.67
C LEU A 143 -1.22 4.81 2.77
N ILE A 144 -1.83 5.31 3.83
CA ILE A 144 -1.76 6.74 4.19
C ILE A 144 -0.76 6.89 5.34
N ARG A 145 0.10 7.90 5.21
CA ARG A 145 1.01 8.33 6.27
C ARG A 145 0.72 9.78 6.60
N ARG A 146 0.53 10.08 7.90
CA ARG A 146 0.35 11.45 8.42
C ARG A 146 1.43 11.73 9.44
N LEU A 147 2.14 12.84 9.30
CA LEU A 147 3.16 13.25 10.27
C LEU A 147 2.49 13.57 11.61
N ALA A 148 2.78 12.77 12.64
CA ALA A 148 2.15 12.79 13.96
C ALA A 148 3.14 12.39 15.07
N PRO A 149 4.18 13.22 15.34
CA PRO A 149 5.31 12.83 16.19
C PRO A 149 4.97 12.70 17.68
N SER A 150 3.85 13.27 18.12
CA SER A 150 3.42 13.24 19.53
C SER A 150 2.14 12.43 19.74
N PRO A 151 1.85 11.98 20.98
CA PRO A 151 0.56 11.36 21.29
C PRO A 151 -0.65 12.23 20.93
N ALA A 152 -0.55 13.55 21.14
CA ALA A 152 -1.62 14.48 20.81
C ALA A 152 -1.86 14.61 19.31
N THR A 153 -0.79 14.71 18.51
CA THR A 153 -0.89 14.76 17.05
C THR A 153 -1.33 13.41 16.47
N TYR A 154 -0.94 12.29 17.08
CA TYR A 154 -1.45 10.99 16.70
C TYR A 154 -2.97 10.86 16.94
N ALA A 155 -3.48 11.30 18.10
CA ALA A 155 -4.91 11.29 18.39
C ALA A 155 -5.69 12.14 17.37
N ALA A 156 -5.18 13.33 17.05
CA ALA A 156 -5.78 14.18 16.02
C ALA A 156 -5.75 13.54 14.62
N ALA A 157 -4.65 12.86 14.25
CA ALA A 157 -4.54 12.11 12.99
C ALA A 157 -5.52 10.92 12.95
N ALA A 158 -5.76 10.27 14.09
CA ALA A 158 -6.73 9.19 14.22
C ALA A 158 -8.18 9.69 13.98
N ASP A 159 -8.51 10.88 14.47
CA ASP A 159 -9.83 11.48 14.24
C ASP A 159 -10.04 11.86 12.75
N VAL A 160 -8.99 12.33 12.08
CA VAL A 160 -9.03 12.61 10.65
C VAL A 160 -9.16 11.30 9.84
N ALA A 161 -8.44 10.25 10.22
CA ALA A 161 -8.43 8.97 9.54
C ALA A 161 -9.81 8.28 9.48
N ARG A 162 -10.71 8.58 10.41
CA ARG A 162 -12.10 8.06 10.40
C ARG A 162 -12.94 8.53 9.22
N ARG A 163 -12.50 9.56 8.51
CA ARG A 163 -13.19 10.13 7.34
C ARG A 163 -12.65 9.62 6.02
N ASP A 164 -11.55 8.85 6.07
CA ASP A 164 -10.98 8.24 4.88
C ASP A 164 -11.87 7.08 4.41
N LEU A 165 -12.05 6.94 3.11
CA LEU A 165 -12.83 5.85 2.51
C LEU A 165 -11.89 4.89 1.77
N CYS A 166 -12.17 3.62 1.89
CA CYS A 166 -11.59 2.54 1.10
C CYS A 166 -12.70 1.52 0.83
N GLU A 167 -13.51 1.75 -0.20
CA GLU A 167 -14.76 1.03 -0.39
C GLU A 167 -14.97 0.69 -1.86
N SER A 168 -15.66 -0.44 -2.12
CA SER A 168 -16.11 -0.77 -3.47
C SER A 168 -17.19 0.22 -3.92
N ILE A 169 -17.07 0.77 -5.13
CA ILE A 169 -18.04 1.71 -5.70
C ILE A 169 -19.43 1.07 -5.81
N SER A 170 -19.53 -0.25 -6.02
CA SER A 170 -20.79 -0.97 -6.04
C SER A 170 -21.57 -0.92 -4.71
N ARG A 171 -20.87 -0.74 -3.58
CA ARG A 171 -21.49 -0.58 -2.26
C ARG A 171 -21.99 0.84 -2.00
N LEU A 172 -21.42 1.83 -2.67
CA LEU A 172 -21.84 3.24 -2.52
C LEU A 172 -23.06 3.57 -3.36
N ALA A 173 -23.40 2.74 -4.33
CA ALA A 173 -24.53 2.93 -5.25
C ALA A 173 -25.83 2.21 -4.80
N GLY A 174 -25.85 1.49 -3.69
CA GLY A 174 -26.97 0.76 -3.11
C GLY A 174 -27.38 1.31 -1.76
#